data_ac90313e81253539d565797a737fe123
#
_entry.id   ac90313e81253539d565797a737fe123
#
_cell.length_a   1.000
_cell.length_b   1.000
_cell.length_c   1.000
_cell.angle_alpha   90.00
_cell.angle_beta   90.00
_cell.angle_gamma   90.00
#
_symmetry.space_group_name_H-M   'P 1'
#
loop_
_entity.id
_entity.type
_entity.pdbx_description
1 polymer ?
#
loop_
_entity_poly.entity_id
_entity_poly.type
_entity_poly.pdbx_seq_one_letter_code
_entity_poly.pdbx_strand_id
1 'polypeptide(L)'
;MAWEARGGCRFYYRVVRDDGRVRRLYLGNGPVAELAARDAELRRAERRARARSQARLEAAEAASRELAELADLLARAALAAAGYHRHDRGAWRRRRERPGRADRG
;
A
#
# COMPACT_ATOMS: atom_id res chain seq x y z
N MET A 1 -0.60 -25.73 -7.65
CA MET A 1 0.75 -26.33 -7.72
C MET A 1 1.00 -27.10 -6.45
N ALA A 2 1.04 -28.38 -6.53
CA ALA A 2 1.25 -29.21 -5.37
C ALA A 2 1.79 -30.57 -5.75
N TRP A 3 2.34 -31.24 -4.75
CA TRP A 3 2.70 -32.64 -4.83
C TRP A 3 1.50 -33.48 -4.45
N GLU A 4 1.26 -34.51 -5.20
CA GLU A 4 0.20 -35.49 -4.95
C GLU A 4 0.83 -36.88 -4.76
N ALA A 5 0.52 -37.54 -3.67
CA ALA A 5 1.01 -38.88 -3.42
C ALA A 5 0.05 -39.92 -3.99
N ARG A 6 0.58 -40.82 -4.82
CA ARG A 6 -0.16 -41.95 -5.37
C ARG A 6 0.73 -43.19 -5.35
N GLY A 7 0.25 -44.26 -4.73
CA GLY A 7 0.94 -45.54 -4.74
C GLY A 7 2.38 -45.51 -4.24
N GLY A 8 2.68 -44.71 -3.22
CA GLY A 8 4.00 -44.58 -2.66
C GLY A 8 4.93 -43.61 -3.39
N CYS A 9 4.49 -43.02 -4.50
CA CYS A 9 5.23 -42.02 -5.25
C CYS A 9 4.57 -40.66 -5.16
N ARG A 10 5.37 -39.59 -5.19
CA ARG A 10 4.88 -38.24 -5.29
C ARG A 10 4.93 -37.75 -6.73
N PHE A 11 3.84 -37.15 -7.18
CA PHE A 11 3.76 -36.54 -8.50
C PHE A 11 3.47 -35.07 -8.35
N TYR A 12 4.20 -34.24 -9.05
CA TYR A 12 4.00 -32.80 -9.04
C TYR A 12 3.01 -32.42 -10.14
N TYR A 13 2.03 -31.60 -9.79
CA TYR A 13 1.12 -31.05 -10.77
C TYR A 13 1.07 -29.52 -10.66
N ARG A 14 0.80 -28.89 -11.78
CA ARG A 14 0.63 -27.48 -11.91
C ARG A 14 -0.77 -27.18 -12.43
N VAL A 15 -1.42 -26.20 -11.83
CA VAL A 15 -2.71 -25.72 -12.31
C VAL A 15 -2.46 -24.57 -13.27
N VAL A 16 -2.93 -24.69 -14.50
CA VAL A 16 -2.85 -23.64 -15.49
C VAL A 16 -4.25 -23.24 -15.95
N ARG A 17 -4.41 -21.99 -16.26
CA ARG A 17 -5.63 -21.44 -16.80
C ARG A 17 -5.49 -21.32 -18.31
N ASP A 18 -6.35 -22.02 -19.03
CA ASP A 18 -6.38 -22.02 -20.49
C ASP A 18 -7.79 -21.73 -20.94
N ASP A 19 -8.00 -20.66 -21.70
CA ASP A 19 -9.32 -20.22 -22.20
C ASP A 19 -10.44 -20.21 -21.13
N GLY A 20 -10.12 -19.72 -19.94
CA GLY A 20 -11.07 -19.68 -18.83
C GLY A 20 -11.31 -21.01 -18.14
N ARG A 21 -10.66 -22.07 -18.60
CA ARG A 21 -10.70 -23.40 -17.98
C ARG A 21 -9.48 -23.66 -17.15
N VAL A 22 -9.67 -24.28 -16.00
CA VAL A 22 -8.57 -24.69 -15.12
C VAL A 22 -8.15 -26.10 -15.54
N ARG A 23 -6.89 -26.27 -15.92
CA ARG A 23 -6.29 -27.53 -16.30
C ARG A 23 -5.20 -27.90 -15.32
N ARG A 24 -5.11 -29.18 -15.00
CA ARG A 24 -4.02 -29.72 -14.23
C ARG A 24 -2.95 -30.27 -15.18
N LEU A 25 -1.75 -29.79 -15.03
CA LEU A 25 -0.61 -30.28 -15.80
C LEU A 25 0.27 -31.12 -14.88
N TYR A 26 0.32 -32.43 -15.15
CA TYR A 26 1.16 -33.34 -14.38
C TYR A 26 2.57 -33.33 -14.93
N LEU A 27 3.54 -33.01 -14.08
CA LEU A 27 4.95 -32.93 -14.45
C LEU A 27 5.74 -34.16 -14.02
N GLY A 28 5.07 -35.13 -13.37
CA GLY A 28 5.69 -36.35 -12.93
C GLY A 28 6.44 -36.22 -11.62
N ASN A 29 7.42 -37.10 -11.42
CA ASN A 29 8.21 -37.16 -10.19
C ASN A 29 9.73 -37.06 -10.44
N GLY A 30 10.13 -36.72 -11.66
CA GLY A 30 11.53 -36.65 -12.06
C GLY A 30 12.15 -35.26 -11.84
N PRO A 31 13.35 -35.06 -12.45
CA PRO A 31 14.06 -33.77 -12.31
C PRO A 31 13.28 -32.55 -12.77
N VAL A 32 12.45 -32.71 -13.79
CA VAL A 32 11.61 -31.60 -14.31
C VAL A 32 10.60 -31.18 -13.25
N ALA A 33 9.97 -32.15 -12.60
CA ALA A 33 9.02 -31.87 -11.51
C ALA A 33 9.68 -31.16 -10.34
N GLU A 34 10.90 -31.57 -9.96
CA GLU A 34 11.68 -30.92 -8.89
C GLU A 34 12.04 -29.49 -9.25
N LEU A 35 12.48 -29.25 -10.48
CA LEU A 35 12.79 -27.90 -10.96
C LEU A 35 11.54 -27.01 -10.98
N ALA A 36 10.41 -27.54 -11.45
CA ALA A 36 9.15 -26.81 -11.47
C ALA A 36 8.68 -26.47 -10.08
N ALA A 37 8.83 -27.38 -9.12
CA ALA A 37 8.46 -27.15 -7.72
C ALA A 37 9.33 -26.04 -7.09
N ARG A 38 10.63 -26.08 -7.33
CA ARG A 38 11.57 -25.04 -6.86
C ARG A 38 11.23 -23.68 -7.46
N ASP A 39 10.99 -23.63 -8.76
CA ASP A 39 10.60 -22.39 -9.44
C ASP A 39 9.32 -21.82 -8.85
N ALA A 40 8.32 -22.65 -8.61
CA ALA A 40 7.07 -22.23 -8.00
C ALA A 40 7.28 -21.70 -6.58
N GLU A 41 8.14 -22.32 -5.78
CA GLU A 41 8.49 -21.84 -4.44
C GLU A 41 9.18 -20.48 -4.47
N LEU A 42 10.14 -20.30 -5.39
CA LEU A 42 10.84 -19.04 -5.56
C LEU A 42 9.87 -17.92 -5.95
N ARG A 43 8.98 -18.19 -6.89
CA ARG A 43 7.96 -17.21 -7.30
C ARG A 43 7.04 -16.82 -6.16
N ARG A 44 6.63 -17.80 -5.34
CA ARG A 44 5.82 -17.52 -4.15
C ARG A 44 6.58 -16.68 -3.13
N ALA A 45 7.85 -17.00 -2.91
CA ALA A 45 8.70 -16.22 -2.01
C ALA A 45 8.88 -14.78 -2.49
N GLU A 46 9.09 -14.59 -3.79
CA GLU A 46 9.18 -13.26 -4.40
C GLU A 46 7.89 -12.48 -4.25
N ARG A 47 6.74 -13.11 -4.49
CA ARG A 47 5.44 -12.45 -4.31
C ARG A 47 5.23 -12.03 -2.86
N ARG A 48 5.57 -12.90 -1.90
CA ARG A 48 5.48 -12.55 -0.47
C ARG A 48 6.40 -11.41 -0.11
N ALA A 49 7.62 -11.39 -0.65
CA ALA A 49 8.58 -10.32 -0.42
C ALA A 49 8.06 -8.98 -0.97
N ARG A 50 7.50 -8.99 -2.17
CA ARG A 50 6.89 -7.79 -2.78
C ARG A 50 5.70 -7.31 -1.97
N ALA A 51 4.84 -8.22 -1.52
CA ALA A 51 3.68 -7.88 -0.70
C ALA A 51 4.11 -7.23 0.63
N ARG A 52 5.16 -7.76 1.27
CA ARG A 52 5.70 -7.17 2.50
C ARG A 52 6.30 -5.78 2.26
N SER A 53 7.04 -5.61 1.16
CA SER A 53 7.61 -4.31 0.79
C SER A 53 6.50 -3.29 0.51
N GLN A 54 5.47 -3.70 -0.21
CA GLN A 54 4.32 -2.85 -0.51
C GLN A 54 3.58 -2.44 0.76
N ALA A 55 3.36 -3.39 1.66
CA ALA A 55 2.71 -3.12 2.95
C ALA A 55 3.52 -2.12 3.79
N ARG A 56 4.85 -2.23 3.80
CA ARG A 56 5.72 -1.27 4.50
C ARG A 56 5.63 0.13 3.89
N LEU A 57 5.64 0.22 2.56
CA LEU A 57 5.48 1.49 1.85
C LEU A 57 4.14 2.14 2.17
N GLU A 58 3.07 1.38 2.11
CA GLU A 58 1.72 1.87 2.43
C GLU A 58 1.63 2.35 3.88
N ALA A 59 2.23 1.61 4.81
CA ALA A 59 2.28 2.01 6.22
C ALA A 59 3.08 3.32 6.40
N ALA A 60 4.23 3.44 5.72
CA ALA A 60 5.05 4.65 5.77
C ALA A 60 4.31 5.86 5.16
N GLU A 61 3.61 5.66 4.05
CA GLU A 61 2.80 6.71 3.42
C GLU A 61 1.64 7.14 4.32
N ALA A 62 0.98 6.19 4.97
CA ALA A 62 -0.09 6.49 5.92
C ALA A 62 0.43 7.31 7.11
N ALA A 63 1.58 6.93 7.67
CA ALA A 63 2.21 7.67 8.75
C ALA A 63 2.60 9.09 8.32
N SER A 64 3.15 9.24 7.10
CA SER A 64 3.49 10.54 6.54
C SER A 64 2.26 11.43 6.35
N ARG A 65 1.15 10.86 5.91
CA ARG A 65 -0.12 11.60 5.77
C ARG A 65 -0.62 12.08 7.12
N GLU A 66 -0.59 11.24 8.14
CA GLU A 66 -0.99 11.63 9.50
C GLU A 66 -0.13 12.79 10.02
N LEU A 67 1.19 12.70 9.84
CA LEU A 67 2.10 13.77 10.24
C LEU A 67 1.81 15.07 9.48
N ALA A 68 1.56 14.98 8.18
CA ALA A 68 1.24 16.14 7.35
C ALA A 68 -0.08 16.78 7.79
N GLU A 69 -1.09 15.99 8.11
CA GLU A 69 -2.37 16.48 8.63
C GLU A 69 -2.21 17.20 9.97
N LEU A 70 -1.43 16.61 10.87
CA LEU A 70 -1.14 17.24 12.17
C LEU A 70 -0.35 18.53 12.00
N ALA A 71 0.68 18.53 11.15
CA ALA A 71 1.45 19.73 10.87
C ALA A 71 0.59 20.84 10.26
N ASP A 72 -0.29 20.49 9.34
CA ASP A 72 -1.22 21.44 8.73
C ASP A 72 -2.21 22.00 9.77
N LEU A 73 -2.74 21.16 10.64
CA LEU A 73 -3.62 21.58 11.72
C LEU A 73 -2.93 22.54 12.68
N LEU A 74 -1.70 22.21 13.09
CA LEU A 74 -0.90 23.08 13.97
C LEU A 74 -0.58 24.41 13.30
N ALA A 75 -0.23 24.39 12.02
CA ALA A 75 0.06 25.61 11.27
C ALA A 75 -1.17 26.49 11.17
N ARG A 76 -2.34 25.91 10.88
CA ARG A 76 -3.60 26.65 10.83
C ARG A 76 -3.96 27.25 12.19
N ALA A 77 -3.79 26.46 13.24
CA ALA A 77 -4.06 26.95 14.60
C ALA A 77 -3.11 28.09 14.99
N ALA A 78 -1.83 27.97 14.67
CA ALA A 78 -0.83 29.00 14.95
C ALA A 78 -1.12 30.30 14.16
N LEU A 79 -1.46 30.18 12.89
CA LEU A 79 -1.82 31.32 12.06
C LEU A 79 -3.10 32.00 12.55
N ALA A 80 -4.10 31.24 12.91
CA ALA A 80 -5.34 31.77 13.47
C ALA A 80 -5.08 32.52 14.80
N ALA A 81 -4.25 31.94 15.67
CA ALA A 81 -3.86 32.56 16.93
C ALA A 81 -3.07 33.86 16.71
N ALA A 82 -2.27 33.94 15.65
CA ALA A 82 -1.52 35.13 15.28
C ALA A 82 -2.33 36.19 14.51
N GLY A 83 -3.60 35.91 14.28
CA GLY A 83 -4.50 36.87 13.62
C GLY A 83 -4.61 36.73 12.11
N TYR A 84 -4.17 35.62 11.57
CA TYR A 84 -4.35 35.32 10.14
C TYR A 84 -5.66 34.56 9.92
N HIS A 85 -6.20 34.69 8.73
CA HIS A 85 -7.35 33.92 8.30
C HIS A 85 -7.18 33.43 6.88
N ARG A 86 -7.87 32.37 6.55
CA ARG A 86 -7.89 31.80 5.22
C ARG A 86 -9.33 31.74 4.72
N HIS A 87 -9.56 32.28 3.54
CA HIS A 87 -10.84 32.19 2.88
C HIS A 87 -10.82 30.97 1.93
N ASP A 88 -11.65 29.99 2.20
CA ASP A 88 -11.70 28.71 1.52
C ASP A 88 -10.31 28.04 1.43
N ARG A 89 -9.84 27.76 0.23
CA ARG A 89 -8.52 27.20 -0.02
C ARG A 89 -7.49 28.22 -0.47
N GLY A 90 -7.80 29.48 -0.27
CA GLY A 90 -6.92 30.58 -0.65
C GLY A 90 -5.70 30.72 0.25
N ALA A 91 -4.90 31.72 -0.02
CA ALA A 91 -3.75 32.05 0.79
C ALA A 91 -4.14 32.57 2.17
N TRP A 92 -3.32 32.27 3.17
CA TRP A 92 -3.48 32.84 4.50
C TRP A 92 -3.20 34.32 4.47
N ARG A 93 -4.12 35.12 5.02
CA ARG A 93 -4.00 36.56 5.08
C ARG A 93 -4.13 37.02 6.53
N ARG A 94 -3.38 38.05 6.87
CA ARG A 94 -3.50 38.68 8.18
C ARG A 94 -4.89 39.26 8.30
N ARG A 95 -5.57 38.96 9.44
CA ARG A 95 -6.85 39.51 9.73
C ARG A 95 -6.75 41.02 9.81
N ARG A 96 -7.56 41.73 9.01
CA ARG A 96 -7.64 43.19 9.12
C ARG A 96 -8.17 43.55 10.50
N GLU A 97 -7.40 44.33 11.25
CA GLU A 97 -7.98 45.00 12.37
C GLU A 97 -9.02 45.98 11.84
N ARG A 98 -10.27 45.77 12.21
CA ARG A 98 -11.22 46.82 11.97
C ARG A 98 -10.76 48.02 12.77
N PRO A 99 -10.70 49.23 12.13
CA PRO A 99 -10.48 50.44 12.89
C PRO A 99 -11.50 50.40 14.05
N GLY A 100 -10.97 50.45 15.26
CA GLY A 100 -11.85 50.36 16.41
C GLY A 100 -12.92 51.41 16.30
N ARG A 101 -14.14 51.06 16.67
CA ARG A 101 -15.21 52.06 16.70
C ARG A 101 -14.88 53.25 17.60
N ALA A 102 -14.05 53.02 18.57
CA ALA A 102 -13.53 54.06 19.44
C ALA A 102 -12.72 55.10 18.66
N ASP A 103 -12.03 54.69 17.59
CA ASP A 103 -11.26 55.59 16.74
C ASP A 103 -12.14 56.43 15.82
N ARG A 104 -13.40 56.11 15.73
CA ARG A 104 -14.40 56.82 14.96
C ARG A 104 -15.31 57.72 15.79
N GLY A 105 -15.15 57.59 17.08
CA GLY A 105 -15.96 58.28 18.04
C GLY A 105 -15.99 59.74 17.86
#